data_8d127f1a0e3ab884360d6108808d8436
#
_entry.id   8d127f1a0e3ab884360d6108808d8436
#
_cell.length_a   1.000
_cell.length_b   1.000
_cell.length_c   1.000
_cell.angle_alpha   90.00
_cell.angle_beta   90.00
_cell.angle_gamma   90.00
#
_symmetry.space_group_name_H-M   'P 1'
#
loop_
_entity.id
_entity.type
_entity.pdbx_description
1 polymer ?
#
loop_
_entity_poly.entity_id
_entity_poly.type
_entity_poly.pdbx_seq_one_letter_code
_entity_poly.pdbx_strand_id
1 'polypeptide(L)'
;MKKNAVAFVVSLVVLILIISVQESFAQYDFKNSEIFLFQKNEIDWGLHYYSGSEREETRTETWREYEELTTGAVKFQFKNQFWNFLDYKQERFDFNLEAGPLWGNGNWVDSSSVANIEADHNIFGLRTNASVSYASRYYYNNKNYTLVQINGWARYDFYNQNSNGISTDSNEVVTGFEETTKEDKFRYSVDARAGWGMGRLKPMNHFMVADYILKNYYSERNFSQADITKFTNEIGRIKHQRDARSGHKTDVESAQMQEYLNQKMFLIPVSSLEEEWKTGEFLPRFDGNRVEFGPFFKYYNREPDFIYGGYLLFDHAKYCTARWNRNFSAGINYNAYKKQDWILAELSIGWSYFLKLRSQFDFGFKYVPGIAINGSGNDGELNNGFIPYVGYFTQINSKSRVDIKLSCRISEDEKLMLSGPEFSVSVYRSRY
;
A
#
# COMPACT_ATOMS: atom_id res chain seq x y z
N MET A 1 22.88 -5.21 26.65
CA MET A 1 22.57 -4.66 25.32
C MET A 1 21.07 -4.74 24.97
N LYS A 2 20.34 -5.86 25.20
CA LYS A 2 18.91 -6.03 24.85
C LYS A 2 17.98 -4.90 25.33
N LYS A 3 18.09 -4.45 26.59
CA LYS A 3 17.24 -3.37 27.13
C LYS A 3 17.45 -2.02 26.45
N ASN A 4 18.67 -1.76 25.98
CA ASN A 4 19.02 -0.48 25.35
C ASN A 4 18.48 -0.37 23.90
N ALA A 5 18.46 -1.48 23.15
CA ALA A 5 17.93 -1.49 21.78
C ALA A 5 16.41 -1.29 21.75
N VAL A 6 15.67 -1.98 22.64
CA VAL A 6 14.22 -1.78 22.79
C VAL A 6 13.92 -0.36 23.25
N ALA A 7 14.67 0.16 24.25
CA ALA A 7 14.50 1.54 24.73
C ALA A 7 14.81 2.56 23.60
N PHE A 8 15.80 2.30 22.74
CA PHE A 8 16.13 3.16 21.61
C PHE A 8 15.00 3.21 20.57
N VAL A 9 14.44 2.05 20.16
CA VAL A 9 13.31 2.00 19.20
C VAL A 9 12.08 2.71 19.80
N VAL A 10 11.73 2.44 21.05
CA VAL A 10 10.61 3.12 21.73
C VAL A 10 10.86 4.63 21.85
N SER A 11 12.06 5.06 22.22
CA SER A 11 12.44 6.47 22.33
C SER A 11 12.40 7.16 20.96
N LEU A 12 12.85 6.51 19.90
CA LEU A 12 12.80 7.03 18.52
C LEU A 12 11.35 7.24 18.06
N VAL A 13 10.47 6.27 18.33
CA VAL A 13 9.04 6.39 18.01
C VAL A 13 8.38 7.52 18.81
N VAL A 14 8.67 7.62 20.11
CA VAL A 14 8.16 8.72 20.97
C VAL A 14 8.69 10.08 20.50
N LEU A 15 9.97 10.19 20.15
CA LEU A 15 10.57 11.42 19.63
C LEU A 15 9.91 11.85 18.31
N ILE A 16 9.67 10.91 17.39
CA ILE A 16 9.00 11.17 16.12
C ILE A 16 7.54 11.56 16.34
N LEU A 17 6.84 10.94 17.29
CA LEU A 17 5.50 11.35 17.71
C LEU A 17 5.47 12.79 18.21
N ILE A 18 6.45 13.20 19.03
CA ILE A 18 6.58 14.56 19.55
C ILE A 18 6.85 15.57 18.43
N ILE A 19 7.77 15.25 17.51
CA ILE A 19 8.13 16.12 16.37
C ILE A 19 6.92 16.30 15.43
N SER A 20 6.15 15.24 15.16
CA SER A 20 4.98 15.30 14.28
C SER A 20 3.84 16.17 14.83
N VAL A 21 3.79 16.39 16.14
CA VAL A 21 2.77 17.25 16.80
C VAL A 21 3.09 18.74 16.69
N GLN A 22 4.37 19.13 16.54
CA GLN A 22 4.78 20.56 16.66
C GLN A 22 4.66 21.38 15.37
N GLU A 23 4.52 20.79 14.19
CA GLU A 23 4.46 21.57 12.95
C GLU A 23 3.05 21.66 12.36
N SER A 24 2.30 22.69 12.73
CA SER A 24 1.08 23.07 12.02
C SER A 24 1.20 24.42 11.32
N PHE A 25 2.06 24.51 10.31
CA PHE A 25 1.96 25.55 9.29
C PHE A 25 1.02 25.07 8.18
N ALA A 26 -0.27 25.02 8.48
CA ALA A 26 -1.26 24.76 7.45
C ALA A 26 -1.95 26.06 7.09
N GLN A 27 -2.06 26.33 5.79
CA GLN A 27 -2.80 27.45 5.23
C GLN A 27 -4.30 27.37 5.62
N TYR A 28 -4.79 26.19 6.03
CA TYR A 28 -6.18 25.92 6.40
C TYR A 28 -6.25 25.23 7.76
N ASP A 29 -7.19 25.68 8.61
CA ASP A 29 -7.52 25.01 9.87
C ASP A 29 -8.74 24.10 9.71
N PHE A 30 -8.48 22.78 9.61
CA PHE A 30 -9.53 21.76 9.51
C PHE A 30 -9.96 21.18 10.86
N LYS A 31 -9.46 21.68 12.00
CA LYS A 31 -9.77 21.13 13.32
C LYS A 31 -11.27 21.18 13.64
N ASN A 32 -11.92 22.27 13.22
CA ASN A 32 -13.36 22.50 13.44
C ASN A 32 -14.19 22.36 12.15
N SER A 33 -13.60 21.91 11.04
CA SER A 33 -14.33 21.77 9.78
C SER A 33 -15.30 20.58 9.82
N GLU A 34 -16.36 20.69 9.06
CA GLU A 34 -17.27 19.58 8.77
C GLU A 34 -16.50 18.34 8.25
N ILE A 35 -17.03 17.16 8.54
CA ILE A 35 -16.47 15.91 8.02
C ILE A 35 -16.92 15.80 6.57
N PHE A 36 -15.97 15.75 5.64
CA PHE A 36 -16.26 15.57 4.24
C PHE A 36 -16.68 14.13 3.98
N LEU A 37 -17.89 13.95 3.50
CA LEU A 37 -18.35 12.66 3.02
C LEU A 37 -17.54 12.26 1.81
N PHE A 38 -17.13 11.00 1.76
CA PHE A 38 -16.37 10.46 0.63
C PHE A 38 -16.86 9.06 0.31
N GLN A 39 -17.27 8.87 -0.93
CA GLN A 39 -17.64 7.56 -1.46
C GLN A 39 -16.83 7.29 -2.72
N LYS A 40 -16.30 6.08 -2.81
CA LYS A 40 -15.66 5.55 -4.00
C LYS A 40 -16.24 4.17 -4.27
N ASN A 41 -16.73 3.94 -5.47
CA ASN A 41 -17.16 2.62 -5.94
C ASN A 41 -16.61 2.47 -7.36
N GLU A 42 -15.57 1.66 -7.51
CA GLU A 42 -14.78 1.62 -8.73
C GLU A 42 -14.39 0.19 -9.09
N ILE A 43 -14.53 -0.13 -10.36
CA ILE A 43 -14.09 -1.39 -10.96
C ILE A 43 -13.05 -1.06 -12.02
N ASP A 44 -11.86 -1.63 -11.87
CA ASP A 44 -10.73 -1.48 -12.77
C ASP A 44 -10.39 -2.80 -13.44
N TRP A 45 -10.00 -2.76 -14.70
CA TRP A 45 -9.42 -3.90 -15.40
C TRP A 45 -8.33 -3.44 -16.34
N GLY A 46 -7.26 -4.21 -16.46
CA GLY A 46 -6.12 -3.82 -17.26
C GLY A 46 -4.97 -4.80 -17.22
N LEU A 47 -3.81 -4.31 -17.53
CA LEU A 47 -2.56 -5.05 -17.51
C LEU A 47 -1.67 -4.52 -16.40
N HIS A 48 -1.04 -5.44 -15.69
CA HIS A 48 -0.07 -5.17 -14.65
C HIS A 48 1.23 -5.90 -14.95
N TYR A 49 2.31 -5.15 -15.11
CA TYR A 49 3.68 -5.67 -15.14
C TYR A 49 4.30 -5.53 -13.75
N TYR A 50 4.99 -6.57 -13.31
CA TYR A 50 5.75 -6.59 -12.07
C TYR A 50 7.11 -7.24 -12.32
N SER A 51 8.15 -6.71 -11.70
CA SER A 51 9.47 -7.33 -11.59
C SER A 51 10.01 -7.10 -10.19
N GLY A 52 10.61 -8.14 -9.60
CA GLY A 52 11.19 -8.07 -8.26
C GLY A 52 11.92 -9.34 -7.90
N SER A 53 12.67 -9.31 -6.80
CA SER A 53 13.40 -10.45 -6.29
C SER A 53 12.58 -11.19 -5.23
N GLU A 54 12.59 -12.52 -5.31
CA GLU A 54 11.94 -13.45 -4.39
C GLU A 54 12.98 -14.43 -3.86
N ARG A 55 12.84 -14.81 -2.59
CA ARG A 55 13.73 -15.77 -1.95
C ARG A 55 12.90 -16.78 -1.17
N GLU A 56 13.31 -18.02 -1.21
CA GLU A 56 12.81 -19.09 -0.38
C GLU A 56 13.99 -19.78 0.32
N GLU A 57 13.92 -19.96 1.63
CA GLU A 57 14.95 -20.68 2.38
C GLU A 57 14.27 -21.64 3.34
N THR A 58 14.68 -22.90 3.30
CA THR A 58 14.31 -23.92 4.26
C THR A 58 15.59 -24.44 4.92
N ARG A 59 15.64 -24.47 6.24
CA ARG A 59 16.81 -24.90 6.99
C ARG A 59 16.41 -25.83 8.12
N THR A 60 17.12 -26.96 8.21
CA THR A 60 17.14 -27.86 9.36
C THR A 60 18.54 -27.91 9.96
N GLU A 61 18.78 -28.72 11.01
CA GLU A 61 20.14 -28.89 11.59
C GLU A 61 21.15 -29.48 10.61
N THR A 62 20.68 -30.30 9.66
CA THR A 62 21.55 -31.08 8.74
C THR A 62 21.34 -30.77 7.28
N TRP A 63 20.45 -29.84 6.94
CA TRP A 63 20.07 -29.55 5.58
C TRP A 63 19.68 -28.09 5.42
N ARG A 64 20.12 -27.47 4.30
CA ARG A 64 19.77 -26.10 3.90
C ARG A 64 19.43 -26.09 2.43
N GLU A 65 18.24 -25.63 2.10
CA GLU A 65 17.83 -25.29 0.74
C GLU A 65 17.62 -23.77 0.64
N TYR A 66 18.16 -23.20 -0.40
CA TYR A 66 18.11 -21.76 -0.65
C TYR A 66 17.83 -21.52 -2.13
N GLU A 67 16.80 -20.76 -2.42
CA GLU A 67 16.43 -20.33 -3.77
C GLU A 67 16.28 -18.82 -3.79
N GLU A 68 16.97 -18.15 -4.70
CA GLU A 68 16.80 -16.72 -4.97
C GLU A 68 16.44 -16.55 -6.44
N LEU A 69 15.31 -15.88 -6.72
CA LEU A 69 14.79 -15.67 -8.06
C LEU A 69 14.52 -14.18 -8.29
N THR A 70 15.01 -13.65 -9.41
CA THR A 70 14.49 -12.42 -9.98
C THR A 70 13.35 -12.79 -10.92
N THR A 71 12.14 -12.36 -10.59
CA THR A 71 10.94 -12.71 -11.34
C THR A 71 10.34 -11.51 -12.06
N GLY A 72 9.76 -11.75 -13.22
CA GLY A 72 8.93 -10.82 -13.97
C GLY A 72 7.59 -11.45 -14.34
N ALA A 73 6.54 -10.67 -14.36
CA ALA A 73 5.21 -11.13 -14.77
C ALA A 73 4.43 -10.03 -15.48
N VAL A 74 3.70 -10.39 -16.53
CA VAL A 74 2.66 -9.54 -17.13
C VAL A 74 1.33 -10.21 -16.88
N LYS A 75 0.45 -9.54 -16.17
CA LYS A 75 -0.81 -10.11 -15.69
C LYS A 75 -1.99 -9.26 -16.14
N PHE A 76 -3.07 -9.91 -16.55
CA PHE A 76 -4.37 -9.26 -16.56
C PHE A 76 -4.79 -9.00 -15.11
N GLN A 77 -5.28 -7.79 -14.83
CA GLN A 77 -5.68 -7.34 -13.50
C GLN A 77 -7.14 -6.93 -13.49
N PHE A 78 -7.86 -7.38 -12.49
CA PHE A 78 -9.20 -6.93 -12.13
C PHE A 78 -9.18 -6.44 -10.70
N LYS A 79 -9.64 -5.20 -10.45
CA LYS A 79 -9.78 -4.60 -9.12
C LYS A 79 -11.20 -4.14 -8.89
N ASN A 80 -11.69 -4.32 -7.68
CA ASN A 80 -12.93 -3.72 -7.20
C ASN A 80 -12.64 -2.98 -5.90
N GLN A 81 -12.93 -1.69 -5.87
CA GLN A 81 -12.69 -0.82 -4.72
C GLN A 81 -13.99 -0.16 -4.28
N PHE A 82 -14.31 -0.32 -3.02
CA PHE A 82 -15.43 0.36 -2.38
C PHE A 82 -14.96 1.06 -1.11
N TRP A 83 -15.15 2.38 -1.04
CA TRP A 83 -14.82 3.19 0.12
C TRP A 83 -16.05 4.03 0.46
N ASN A 84 -16.42 4.03 1.74
CA ASN A 84 -17.57 4.77 2.24
C ASN A 84 -17.22 5.41 3.58
N PHE A 85 -16.99 6.71 3.58
CA PHE A 85 -16.60 7.48 4.75
C PHE A 85 -17.73 8.44 5.12
N LEU A 86 -18.37 8.10 6.23
CA LEU A 86 -19.46 8.83 6.86
C LEU A 86 -19.02 9.38 8.21
N ASP A 87 -19.85 10.18 8.84
CA ASP A 87 -19.56 10.77 10.16
C ASP A 87 -19.31 9.72 11.25
N TYR A 88 -20.08 8.64 11.23
CA TYR A 88 -20.00 7.57 12.24
C TYR A 88 -19.25 6.33 11.78
N LYS A 89 -18.86 6.23 10.50
CA LYS A 89 -18.24 5.04 9.93
C LYS A 89 -17.24 5.39 8.83
N GLN A 90 -16.08 4.73 8.85
CA GLN A 90 -15.15 4.69 7.72
C GLN A 90 -14.96 3.25 7.29
N GLU A 91 -15.36 2.92 6.09
CA GLU A 91 -15.35 1.58 5.52
C GLU A 91 -14.58 1.56 4.22
N ARG A 92 -13.76 0.53 4.07
CA ARG A 92 -12.98 0.29 2.87
C ARG A 92 -12.98 -1.18 2.54
N PHE A 93 -13.26 -1.49 1.29
CA PHE A 93 -13.14 -2.83 0.71
C PHE A 93 -12.32 -2.72 -0.56
N ASP A 94 -11.31 -3.58 -0.70
CA ASP A 94 -10.49 -3.71 -1.90
C ASP A 94 -10.39 -5.19 -2.26
N PHE A 95 -10.68 -5.52 -3.50
CA PHE A 95 -10.48 -6.84 -4.09
C PHE A 95 -9.59 -6.70 -5.32
N ASN A 96 -8.60 -7.57 -5.45
CA ASN A 96 -7.72 -7.61 -6.60
C ASN A 96 -7.52 -9.06 -7.05
N LEU A 97 -7.64 -9.30 -8.36
CA LEU A 97 -7.37 -10.57 -9.00
C LEU A 97 -6.44 -10.32 -10.19
N GLU A 98 -5.37 -11.09 -10.28
CA GLU A 98 -4.38 -10.98 -11.33
C GLU A 98 -4.01 -12.36 -11.84
N ALA A 99 -3.86 -12.53 -13.16
CA ALA A 99 -3.40 -13.76 -13.77
C ALA A 99 -2.61 -13.47 -15.04
N GLY A 100 -1.51 -14.20 -15.26
CA GLY A 100 -0.72 -14.05 -16.47
C GLY A 100 0.63 -14.76 -16.45
N PRO A 101 1.40 -14.67 -17.55
CA PRO A 101 2.69 -15.29 -17.67
C PRO A 101 3.68 -14.79 -16.62
N LEU A 102 4.50 -15.72 -16.14
CA LEU A 102 5.61 -15.56 -15.22
C LEU A 102 6.88 -16.04 -15.87
N TRP A 103 7.98 -15.34 -15.66
CA TRP A 103 9.33 -15.76 -15.98
C TRP A 103 10.29 -15.32 -14.88
N GLY A 104 11.43 -15.97 -14.80
CA GLY A 104 12.47 -15.59 -13.84
C GLY A 104 13.73 -16.39 -14.05
N ASN A 105 14.78 -15.88 -13.42
CA ASN A 105 16.07 -16.52 -13.33
C ASN A 105 16.66 -16.31 -11.94
N GLY A 106 17.47 -17.24 -11.49
CA GLY A 106 18.10 -17.15 -10.18
C GLY A 106 18.97 -18.34 -9.85
N ASN A 107 19.35 -18.44 -8.60
CA ASN A 107 20.29 -19.43 -8.09
C ASN A 107 19.59 -20.31 -7.05
N TRP A 108 19.94 -21.58 -7.07
CA TRP A 108 19.50 -22.58 -6.10
C TRP A 108 20.70 -23.27 -5.48
N VAL A 109 20.68 -23.38 -4.16
CA VAL A 109 21.68 -24.12 -3.38
C VAL A 109 20.94 -25.09 -2.48
N ASP A 110 21.28 -26.37 -2.57
CA ASP A 110 20.84 -27.39 -1.65
C ASP A 110 22.07 -28.03 -1.00
N SER A 111 22.24 -27.82 0.29
CA SER A 111 23.36 -28.31 1.07
C SER A 111 22.91 -29.28 2.13
N SER A 112 23.40 -30.51 2.07
CA SER A 112 23.19 -31.55 3.07
C SER A 112 24.49 -32.20 3.50
N SER A 113 24.46 -33.06 4.51
CA SER A 113 25.62 -33.87 4.92
C SER A 113 26.07 -34.88 3.85
N VAL A 114 25.26 -35.11 2.82
CA VAL A 114 25.50 -36.12 1.78
C VAL A 114 25.93 -35.50 0.46
N ALA A 115 25.41 -34.30 0.13
CA ALA A 115 25.70 -33.60 -1.11
C ALA A 115 25.53 -32.10 -0.97
N ASN A 116 26.28 -31.35 -1.78
CA ASN A 116 26.09 -29.93 -2.01
C ASN A 116 25.75 -29.71 -3.47
N ILE A 117 24.62 -29.07 -3.76
CA ILE A 117 24.12 -28.78 -5.08
C ILE A 117 24.07 -27.28 -5.25
N GLU A 118 24.67 -26.78 -6.35
CA GLU A 118 24.61 -25.40 -6.78
C GLU A 118 24.13 -25.33 -8.21
N ALA A 119 23.05 -24.62 -8.48
CA ALA A 119 22.47 -24.54 -9.82
C ALA A 119 21.87 -23.16 -10.13
N ASP A 120 21.94 -22.80 -11.40
CA ASP A 120 21.17 -21.71 -11.96
C ASP A 120 19.78 -22.22 -12.34
N HIS A 121 18.77 -21.45 -11.97
CA HIS A 121 17.36 -21.74 -12.32
C HIS A 121 16.82 -20.74 -13.30
N ASN A 122 16.11 -21.25 -14.31
CA ASN A 122 15.26 -20.46 -15.20
C ASN A 122 13.83 -20.98 -15.08
N ILE A 123 12.88 -20.09 -14.83
CA ILE A 123 11.47 -20.43 -14.72
C ILE A 123 10.64 -19.75 -15.80
N PHE A 124 9.63 -20.48 -16.29
CA PHE A 124 8.61 -19.94 -17.17
C PHE A 124 7.27 -20.63 -16.92
N GLY A 125 6.22 -19.83 -16.73
CA GLY A 125 4.91 -20.38 -16.40
C GLY A 125 3.79 -19.36 -16.25
N LEU A 126 2.88 -19.63 -15.33
CA LEU A 126 1.70 -18.83 -15.04
C LEU A 126 1.69 -18.47 -13.56
N ARG A 127 1.37 -17.21 -13.24
CA ARG A 127 1.10 -16.73 -11.87
C ARG A 127 -0.31 -16.17 -11.77
N THR A 128 -1.03 -16.60 -10.74
CA THR A 128 -2.31 -16.03 -10.37
C THR A 128 -2.24 -15.51 -8.94
N ASN A 129 -2.66 -14.27 -8.72
CA ASN A 129 -2.76 -13.65 -7.40
C ASN A 129 -4.19 -13.22 -7.15
N ALA A 130 -4.69 -13.46 -5.95
CA ALA A 130 -5.95 -12.90 -5.47
C ALA A 130 -5.72 -12.24 -4.11
N SER A 131 -6.29 -11.06 -3.89
CA SER A 131 -6.26 -10.43 -2.58
C SER A 131 -7.58 -9.75 -2.26
N VAL A 132 -7.94 -9.78 -1.00
CA VAL A 132 -9.10 -9.10 -0.43
C VAL A 132 -8.67 -8.35 0.82
N SER A 133 -9.13 -7.12 0.96
CA SER A 133 -8.92 -6.32 2.16
C SER A 133 -10.22 -5.65 2.54
N TYR A 134 -10.61 -5.77 3.80
CA TYR A 134 -11.76 -5.09 4.38
C TYR A 134 -11.34 -4.41 5.68
N ALA A 135 -11.66 -3.14 5.83
CA ALA A 135 -11.44 -2.40 7.07
C ALA A 135 -12.68 -1.55 7.40
N SER A 136 -13.13 -1.61 8.63
CA SER A 136 -14.26 -0.83 9.11
C SER A 136 -13.95 -0.20 10.46
N ARG A 137 -14.19 1.10 10.58
CA ARG A 137 -14.03 1.89 11.80
C ARG A 137 -15.36 2.49 12.18
N TYR A 138 -15.86 2.18 13.36
CA TYR A 138 -17.11 2.72 13.92
C TYR A 138 -16.80 3.75 15.00
N TYR A 139 -17.17 5.00 14.74
CA TYR A 139 -16.94 6.14 15.61
C TYR A 139 -18.08 6.30 16.60
N TYR A 140 -17.75 6.32 17.91
CA TYR A 140 -18.72 6.63 18.98
C TYR A 140 -18.92 8.14 19.14
N ASN A 141 -17.86 8.89 18.77
CA ASN A 141 -17.85 10.34 18.73
C ASN A 141 -16.89 10.77 17.60
N ASN A 142 -16.63 12.06 17.47
CA ASN A 142 -15.77 12.59 16.40
C ASN A 142 -14.32 12.06 16.42
N LYS A 143 -13.87 11.38 17.47
CA LYS A 143 -12.48 10.99 17.66
C LYS A 143 -12.29 9.50 17.95
N ASN A 144 -13.13 8.90 18.82
CA ASN A 144 -12.92 7.53 19.30
C ASN A 144 -13.72 6.53 18.50
N TYR A 145 -13.12 5.38 18.20
CA TYR A 145 -13.75 4.34 17.41
C TYR A 145 -13.24 2.94 17.77
N THR A 146 -14.01 1.92 17.36
CA THR A 146 -13.55 0.54 17.23
C THR A 146 -13.23 0.23 15.77
N LEU A 147 -12.32 -0.72 15.59
CA LEU A 147 -11.91 -1.15 14.26
C LEU A 147 -11.95 -2.67 14.14
N VAL A 148 -12.32 -3.14 12.94
CA VAL A 148 -12.11 -4.50 12.47
C VAL A 148 -11.48 -4.40 11.09
N GLN A 149 -10.42 -5.19 10.87
CA GLN A 149 -9.76 -5.30 9.58
C GLN A 149 -9.46 -6.76 9.28
N ILE A 150 -9.73 -7.18 8.06
CA ILE A 150 -9.43 -8.52 7.55
C ILE A 150 -8.76 -8.38 6.21
N ASN A 151 -7.61 -9.05 6.04
CA ASN A 151 -6.91 -9.14 4.77
C ASN A 151 -6.72 -10.61 4.43
N GLY A 152 -6.96 -10.96 3.19
CA GLY A 152 -6.68 -12.27 2.64
C GLY A 152 -5.83 -12.14 1.39
N TRP A 153 -4.90 -13.07 1.20
CA TRP A 153 -4.08 -13.13 0.02
C TRP A 153 -3.86 -14.57 -0.38
N ALA A 154 -3.91 -14.87 -1.68
CA ALA A 154 -3.62 -16.16 -2.25
C ALA A 154 -2.82 -16.00 -3.53
N ARG A 155 -1.85 -16.88 -3.75
CA ARG A 155 -1.02 -16.93 -4.94
C ARG A 155 -0.89 -18.38 -5.40
N TYR A 156 -1.07 -18.60 -6.68
CA TYR A 156 -0.81 -19.87 -7.33
C TYR A 156 0.19 -19.64 -8.48
N ASP A 157 1.32 -20.33 -8.40
CA ASP A 157 2.37 -20.35 -9.41
C ASP A 157 2.43 -21.75 -10.00
N PHE A 158 2.36 -21.85 -11.32
CA PHE A 158 2.58 -23.08 -12.08
C PHE A 158 3.64 -22.78 -13.14
N TYR A 159 4.80 -23.45 -13.08
CA TYR A 159 5.90 -23.16 -13.98
C TYR A 159 6.77 -24.38 -14.28
N ASN A 160 7.44 -24.35 -15.42
CA ASN A 160 8.58 -25.21 -15.72
C ASN A 160 9.83 -24.53 -15.16
N GLN A 161 10.66 -25.29 -14.47
CA GLN A 161 11.94 -24.87 -13.92
C GLN A 161 13.03 -25.67 -14.60
N ASN A 162 13.94 -24.97 -15.26
CA ASN A 162 15.15 -25.54 -15.85
C ASN A 162 16.31 -25.23 -14.93
N SER A 163 16.95 -26.26 -14.39
CA SER A 163 18.09 -26.17 -13.47
C SER A 163 19.34 -26.69 -14.19
N ASN A 164 20.40 -25.91 -14.15
CA ASN A 164 21.71 -26.29 -14.67
C ASN A 164 22.77 -26.01 -13.62
N GLY A 165 23.48 -27.05 -13.19
CA GLY A 165 24.40 -26.88 -12.06
C GLY A 165 25.32 -28.06 -11.81
N ILE A 166 25.92 -28.04 -10.65
CA ILE A 166 26.84 -29.05 -10.17
C ILE A 166 26.35 -29.64 -8.84
N SER A 167 26.54 -30.94 -8.70
CA SER A 167 26.34 -31.66 -7.45
C SER A 167 27.69 -32.21 -6.99
N THR A 168 28.07 -31.92 -5.76
CA THR A 168 29.27 -32.44 -5.11
C THR A 168 28.86 -33.41 -4.02
N ASP A 169 29.26 -34.66 -4.12
CA ASP A 169 28.95 -35.67 -3.11
C ASP A 169 29.91 -35.61 -1.90
N SER A 170 29.65 -36.45 -0.89
CA SER A 170 30.48 -36.56 0.32
C SER A 170 31.92 -37.02 0.07
N ASN A 171 32.22 -37.55 -1.14
CA ASN A 171 33.57 -37.99 -1.56
C ASN A 171 34.25 -36.93 -2.46
N GLU A 172 33.71 -35.69 -2.50
CA GLU A 172 34.19 -34.59 -3.34
C GLU A 172 34.11 -34.88 -4.87
N VAL A 173 33.26 -35.83 -5.28
CA VAL A 173 33.03 -36.08 -6.70
C VAL A 173 32.02 -35.04 -7.23
N VAL A 174 32.49 -34.28 -8.22
CA VAL A 174 31.67 -33.24 -8.88
C VAL A 174 30.97 -33.80 -10.11
N THR A 175 29.67 -33.69 -10.17
CA THR A 175 28.85 -34.13 -11.31
C THR A 175 27.99 -32.96 -11.79
N GLY A 176 28.12 -32.62 -13.07
CA GLY A 176 27.22 -31.66 -13.73
C GLY A 176 25.86 -32.28 -13.98
N PHE A 177 24.80 -31.49 -13.85
CA PHE A 177 23.44 -31.94 -14.17
C PHE A 177 22.64 -30.83 -14.87
N GLU A 178 21.69 -31.25 -15.67
CA GLU A 178 20.67 -30.41 -16.26
C GLU A 178 19.33 -31.11 -16.04
N GLU A 179 18.39 -30.41 -15.42
CA GLU A 179 17.10 -30.98 -15.05
C GLU A 179 15.98 -29.99 -15.39
N THR A 180 14.87 -30.53 -15.90
CA THR A 180 13.64 -29.78 -16.10
C THR A 180 12.54 -30.37 -15.25
N THR A 181 12.06 -29.58 -14.29
CA THR A 181 10.96 -29.98 -13.40
C THR A 181 9.73 -29.12 -13.64
N LYS A 182 8.57 -29.66 -13.28
CA LYS A 182 7.31 -28.91 -13.25
C LYS A 182 6.95 -28.67 -11.80
N GLU A 183 6.79 -27.41 -11.47
CA GLU A 183 6.48 -26.97 -10.12
C GLU A 183 5.08 -26.36 -10.07
N ASP A 184 4.36 -26.67 -8.99
CA ASP A 184 3.15 -25.97 -8.62
C ASP A 184 3.24 -25.51 -7.15
N LYS A 185 3.07 -24.22 -6.92
CA LYS A 185 3.19 -23.64 -5.57
C LYS A 185 1.92 -22.85 -5.25
N PHE A 186 1.16 -23.31 -4.27
CA PHE A 186 0.01 -22.59 -3.73
C PHE A 186 0.34 -22.00 -2.36
N ARG A 187 0.20 -20.68 -2.24
CA ARG A 187 0.46 -19.93 -1.00
C ARG A 187 -0.75 -19.07 -0.67
N TYR A 188 -1.15 -19.03 0.59
CA TYR A 188 -2.17 -18.07 1.02
C TYR A 188 -1.93 -17.63 2.46
N SER A 189 -2.46 -16.45 2.77
CA SER A 189 -2.47 -15.91 4.12
C SER A 189 -3.78 -15.21 4.44
N VAL A 190 -4.12 -15.20 5.71
CA VAL A 190 -5.22 -14.42 6.27
C VAL A 190 -4.68 -13.64 7.47
N ASP A 191 -4.92 -12.34 7.46
CA ASP A 191 -4.58 -11.42 8.55
C ASP A 191 -5.87 -10.80 9.07
N ALA A 192 -6.10 -10.86 10.38
CA ALA A 192 -7.22 -10.19 11.02
C ALA A 192 -6.76 -9.36 12.21
N ARG A 193 -7.31 -8.16 12.31
CA ARG A 193 -7.05 -7.20 13.37
C ARG A 193 -8.36 -6.71 13.93
N ALA A 194 -8.39 -6.56 15.25
CA ALA A 194 -9.46 -5.87 15.95
C ALA A 194 -8.84 -4.89 16.94
N GLY A 195 -9.51 -3.79 17.24
CA GLY A 195 -8.91 -2.83 18.15
C GLY A 195 -9.74 -1.59 18.36
N TRP A 196 -9.09 -0.67 19.03
CA TRP A 196 -9.60 0.66 19.35
C TRP A 196 -8.70 1.72 18.75
N GLY A 197 -9.26 2.89 18.53
CA GLY A 197 -8.48 3.99 18.02
C GLY A 197 -9.02 5.34 18.43
N MET A 198 -8.17 6.34 18.20
CA MET A 198 -8.39 7.74 18.52
C MET A 198 -7.90 8.62 17.38
N GLY A 199 -8.66 9.69 17.08
CA GLY A 199 -8.36 10.57 15.96
C GLY A 199 -9.09 10.15 14.68
N ARG A 200 -8.88 10.91 13.63
CA ARG A 200 -9.55 10.67 12.34
C ARG A 200 -8.72 11.23 11.20
N LEU A 201 -8.59 10.44 10.15
CA LEU A 201 -8.12 10.90 8.86
C LEU A 201 -9.32 11.32 8.01
N LYS A 202 -9.40 12.60 7.67
CA LYS A 202 -10.47 13.19 6.86
C LYS A 202 -10.12 13.07 5.39
N PRO A 203 -11.02 12.61 4.52
CA PRO A 203 -10.77 12.57 3.07
C PRO A 203 -10.80 14.01 2.51
N MET A 204 -9.75 14.39 1.80
CA MET A 204 -9.55 15.74 1.27
C MET A 204 -9.76 15.84 -0.24
N ASN A 205 -10.13 14.77 -0.92
CA ASN A 205 -10.23 14.71 -2.38
C ASN A 205 -11.17 15.79 -2.94
N HIS A 206 -12.36 15.92 -2.40
CA HIS A 206 -13.33 16.92 -2.87
C HIS A 206 -12.90 18.34 -2.55
N PHE A 207 -12.30 18.55 -1.36
CA PHE A 207 -11.74 19.85 -0.97
C PHE A 207 -10.61 20.27 -1.90
N MET A 208 -9.72 19.36 -2.25
CA MET A 208 -8.64 19.62 -3.17
C MET A 208 -9.15 20.00 -4.57
N VAL A 209 -10.16 19.28 -5.07
CA VAL A 209 -10.79 19.60 -6.37
C VAL A 209 -11.39 21.01 -6.31
N ALA A 210 -12.12 21.34 -5.24
CA ALA A 210 -12.71 22.67 -5.05
C ALA A 210 -11.64 23.76 -4.99
N ASP A 211 -10.61 23.58 -4.15
CA ASP A 211 -9.50 24.52 -3.99
C ASP A 211 -8.73 24.73 -5.30
N TYR A 212 -8.43 23.64 -6.02
CA TYR A 212 -7.76 23.70 -7.32
C TYR A 212 -8.60 24.46 -8.36
N ILE A 213 -9.89 24.13 -8.50
CA ILE A 213 -10.79 24.78 -9.45
C ILE A 213 -10.87 26.26 -9.16
N LEU A 214 -11.16 26.65 -7.93
CA LEU A 214 -11.35 28.06 -7.59
C LEU A 214 -10.07 28.87 -7.73
N LYS A 215 -8.92 28.34 -7.37
CA LYS A 215 -7.64 29.06 -7.46
C LYS A 215 -7.03 29.13 -8.85
N ASN A 216 -7.24 28.10 -9.69
CA ASN A 216 -6.61 28.08 -11.01
C ASN A 216 -7.47 28.67 -12.13
N TYR A 217 -8.80 28.52 -12.02
CA TYR A 217 -9.73 29.02 -13.05
C TYR A 217 -10.35 30.36 -12.71
N TYR A 218 -10.33 30.75 -11.44
CA TYR A 218 -10.93 31.99 -10.95
C TYR A 218 -9.94 32.77 -10.06
N SER A 219 -8.69 32.84 -10.47
CA SER A 219 -7.56 33.41 -9.71
C SER A 219 -7.72 34.89 -9.38
N GLU A 220 -8.54 35.62 -10.12
CA GLU A 220 -8.83 37.04 -9.88
C GLU A 220 -9.72 37.28 -8.64
N ARG A 221 -10.33 36.23 -8.10
CA ARG A 221 -11.20 36.30 -6.94
C ARG A 221 -10.62 35.55 -5.75
N ASN A 222 -10.62 36.20 -4.61
CA ASN A 222 -10.26 35.56 -3.34
C ASN A 222 -11.46 34.80 -2.77
N PHE A 223 -11.28 33.50 -2.48
CA PHE A 223 -12.28 32.65 -1.88
C PHE A 223 -11.95 32.40 -0.41
N SER A 224 -12.94 32.57 0.45
CA SER A 224 -12.82 32.19 1.86
C SER A 224 -12.80 30.66 1.99
N GLN A 225 -12.30 30.16 3.13
CA GLN A 225 -12.38 28.73 3.45
C GLN A 225 -13.83 28.23 3.46
N ALA A 226 -14.77 29.08 3.90
CA ALA A 226 -16.20 28.75 3.89
C ALA A 226 -16.75 28.56 2.47
N ASP A 227 -16.30 29.37 1.48
CA ASP A 227 -16.71 29.22 0.09
C ASP A 227 -16.17 27.91 -0.49
N ILE A 228 -14.89 27.61 -0.24
CA ILE A 228 -14.27 26.35 -0.68
C ILE A 228 -14.99 25.16 -0.04
N THR A 229 -15.33 25.22 1.25
CA THR A 229 -16.06 24.15 1.96
C THR A 229 -17.45 23.93 1.38
N LYS A 230 -18.20 25.00 1.09
CA LYS A 230 -19.53 24.89 0.44
C LYS A 230 -19.44 24.21 -0.92
N PHE A 231 -18.45 24.60 -1.72
CA PHE A 231 -18.23 23.98 -3.04
C PHE A 231 -17.75 22.52 -2.89
N THR A 232 -16.92 22.21 -1.90
CA THR A 232 -16.51 20.84 -1.55
C THR A 232 -17.70 19.93 -1.27
N ASN A 233 -18.66 20.41 -0.46
CA ASN A 233 -19.86 19.65 -0.13
C ASN A 233 -20.74 19.41 -1.37
N GLU A 234 -20.83 20.39 -2.28
CA GLU A 234 -21.54 20.21 -3.54
C GLU A 234 -20.86 19.19 -4.46
N ILE A 235 -19.53 19.24 -4.57
CA ILE A 235 -18.76 18.22 -5.30
C ILE A 235 -19.04 16.83 -4.71
N GLY A 236 -19.01 16.71 -3.38
CA GLY A 236 -19.34 15.47 -2.68
C GLY A 236 -20.75 14.99 -3.00
N ARG A 237 -21.76 15.89 -3.01
CA ARG A 237 -23.15 15.57 -3.34
C ARG A 237 -23.29 15.05 -4.78
N ILE A 238 -22.66 15.72 -5.73
CA ILE A 238 -22.68 15.31 -7.16
C ILE A 238 -22.03 13.94 -7.32
N LYS A 239 -20.84 13.74 -6.75
CA LYS A 239 -20.09 12.49 -6.88
C LYS A 239 -20.66 11.32 -6.08
N HIS A 240 -21.42 11.58 -5.01
CA HIS A 240 -22.11 10.53 -4.23
C HIS A 240 -23.22 9.82 -5.03
N GLN A 241 -23.70 10.42 -6.10
CA GLN A 241 -24.70 9.82 -6.99
C GLN A 241 -24.12 8.79 -7.98
N ARG A 242 -22.78 8.62 -7.98
CA ARG A 242 -22.11 7.65 -8.85
C ARG A 242 -22.41 6.22 -8.43
N ASP A 243 -22.78 5.41 -9.39
CA ASP A 243 -22.97 3.98 -9.22
C ASP A 243 -22.17 3.23 -10.30
N ALA A 244 -21.28 2.36 -9.86
CA ALA A 244 -20.46 1.54 -10.75
C ALA A 244 -21.28 0.63 -11.67
N ARG A 245 -22.52 0.29 -11.29
CA ARG A 245 -23.42 -0.57 -12.08
C ARG A 245 -24.12 0.19 -13.21
N SER A 246 -24.55 1.41 -12.94
CA SER A 246 -25.28 2.23 -13.92
C SER A 246 -24.38 2.97 -14.90
N GLY A 247 -23.06 3.00 -14.62
CA GLY A 247 -22.11 3.78 -15.39
C GLY A 247 -22.12 5.27 -15.03
N HIS A 248 -21.08 5.93 -15.44
CA HIS A 248 -20.75 7.28 -15.05
C HIS A 248 -21.32 8.31 -16.05
N LYS A 249 -22.07 9.27 -15.56
CA LYS A 249 -22.68 10.34 -16.37
C LYS A 249 -21.90 11.65 -16.19
N THR A 250 -20.63 11.67 -16.59
CA THR A 250 -19.75 12.85 -16.46
C THR A 250 -20.32 14.13 -17.02
N ASP A 251 -21.08 14.04 -18.11
CA ASP A 251 -21.70 15.22 -18.75
C ASP A 251 -22.76 15.85 -17.84
N VAL A 252 -23.60 15.01 -17.19
CA VAL A 252 -24.62 15.47 -16.24
C VAL A 252 -23.97 16.09 -15.00
N GLU A 253 -22.95 15.44 -14.46
CA GLU A 253 -22.21 15.97 -13.29
C GLU A 253 -21.51 17.29 -13.61
N SER A 254 -20.87 17.38 -14.78
CA SER A 254 -20.21 18.60 -15.23
C SER A 254 -21.22 19.75 -15.38
N ALA A 255 -22.40 19.48 -15.94
CA ALA A 255 -23.48 20.46 -16.03
C ALA A 255 -23.98 20.92 -14.65
N GLN A 256 -24.18 20.01 -13.70
CA GLN A 256 -24.57 20.33 -12.33
C GLN A 256 -23.53 21.20 -11.62
N MET A 257 -22.26 20.85 -11.79
CA MET A 257 -21.14 21.64 -11.22
C MET A 257 -21.08 23.04 -11.82
N GLN A 258 -21.22 23.18 -13.14
CA GLN A 258 -21.25 24.48 -13.81
C GLN A 258 -22.46 25.32 -13.40
N GLU A 259 -23.63 24.71 -13.27
CA GLU A 259 -24.84 25.36 -12.76
C GLU A 259 -24.61 25.91 -11.35
N TYR A 260 -24.03 25.10 -10.44
CA TYR A 260 -23.71 25.55 -9.09
C TYR A 260 -22.75 26.75 -9.09
N LEU A 261 -21.65 26.69 -9.86
CA LEU A 261 -20.69 27.79 -9.98
C LEU A 261 -21.37 29.08 -10.45
N ASN A 262 -22.24 28.99 -11.44
CA ASN A 262 -22.96 30.15 -11.98
C ASN A 262 -24.01 30.69 -10.98
N GLN A 263 -24.91 29.84 -10.49
CA GLN A 263 -26.07 30.30 -9.71
C GLN A 263 -25.72 30.62 -8.23
N LYS A 264 -24.78 29.87 -7.62
CA LYS A 264 -24.46 30.01 -6.19
C LYS A 264 -23.19 30.78 -5.93
N MET A 265 -22.22 30.70 -6.82
CA MET A 265 -20.94 31.39 -6.67
C MET A 265 -20.79 32.61 -7.60
N PHE A 266 -21.72 32.81 -8.53
CA PHE A 266 -21.71 33.90 -9.52
C PHE A 266 -20.42 33.90 -10.37
N LEU A 267 -19.99 32.71 -10.76
CA LEU A 267 -18.81 32.49 -11.60
C LEU A 267 -19.21 32.07 -13.00
N ILE A 268 -18.56 32.64 -14.02
CA ILE A 268 -18.79 32.25 -15.42
C ILE A 268 -18.11 30.91 -15.66
N PRO A 269 -18.82 29.86 -16.11
CA PRO A 269 -18.23 28.57 -16.42
C PRO A 269 -17.15 28.67 -17.50
N VAL A 270 -16.02 27.97 -17.30
CA VAL A 270 -14.90 27.92 -18.25
C VAL A 270 -14.94 26.55 -18.94
N SER A 271 -14.85 26.52 -20.26
CA SER A 271 -14.96 25.27 -21.06
C SER A 271 -13.89 24.23 -20.72
N SER A 272 -12.66 24.66 -20.39
CA SER A 272 -11.58 23.76 -19.95
C SER A 272 -11.87 23.04 -18.62
N LEU A 273 -12.79 23.56 -17.81
CA LEU A 273 -13.21 22.98 -16.55
C LEU A 273 -13.97 21.66 -16.74
N GLU A 274 -14.72 21.56 -17.81
CA GLU A 274 -15.49 20.34 -18.13
C GLU A 274 -14.53 19.17 -18.43
N GLU A 275 -13.47 19.39 -19.16
CA GLU A 275 -12.45 18.37 -19.45
C GLU A 275 -11.72 17.93 -18.17
N GLU A 276 -11.31 18.86 -17.32
CA GLU A 276 -10.67 18.56 -16.04
C GLU A 276 -11.61 17.80 -15.11
N TRP A 277 -12.90 18.15 -15.05
CA TRP A 277 -13.88 17.41 -14.26
C TRP A 277 -14.03 15.97 -14.72
N LYS A 278 -14.11 15.75 -16.02
CA LYS A 278 -14.22 14.42 -16.63
C LYS A 278 -13.01 13.54 -16.40
N THR A 279 -11.83 14.14 -16.26
CA THR A 279 -10.56 13.41 -16.12
C THR A 279 -9.96 13.46 -14.72
N GLY A 280 -10.49 14.28 -13.81
CA GLY A 280 -9.90 14.55 -12.51
C GLY A 280 -10.26 13.55 -11.42
N GLU A 281 -9.74 12.31 -11.50
CA GLU A 281 -9.79 11.39 -10.37
C GLU A 281 -8.39 11.22 -9.76
N PHE A 282 -8.33 11.16 -8.43
CA PHE A 282 -7.08 11.11 -7.68
C PHE A 282 -6.98 9.86 -6.82
N LEU A 283 -5.74 9.53 -6.47
CA LEU A 283 -5.51 8.69 -5.31
C LEU A 283 -6.02 9.40 -4.05
N PRO A 284 -6.59 8.68 -3.09
CA PRO A 284 -7.15 9.30 -1.89
C PRO A 284 -6.14 10.12 -1.11
N ARG A 285 -6.53 11.33 -0.71
CA ARG A 285 -5.78 12.25 0.13
C ARG A 285 -6.48 12.42 1.46
N PHE A 286 -5.68 12.55 2.49
CA PHE A 286 -6.18 12.70 3.86
C PHE A 286 -5.56 13.90 4.55
N ASP A 287 -6.27 14.41 5.57
CA ASP A 287 -5.76 15.33 6.59
C ASP A 287 -6.18 14.84 7.97
N GLY A 288 -5.29 14.96 8.95
CA GLY A 288 -5.54 14.58 10.32
C GLY A 288 -4.59 13.55 10.90
N ASN A 289 -4.91 13.12 12.11
CA ASN A 289 -4.13 12.15 12.88
C ASN A 289 -5.00 10.99 13.32
N ARG A 290 -4.39 9.81 13.46
CA ARG A 290 -5.05 8.62 13.95
C ARG A 290 -4.07 7.74 14.71
N VAL A 291 -4.50 7.22 15.86
CA VAL A 291 -3.80 6.16 16.60
C VAL A 291 -4.71 4.95 16.67
N GLU A 292 -4.18 3.77 16.42
CA GLU A 292 -4.88 2.48 16.48
C GLU A 292 -4.06 1.49 17.29
N PHE A 293 -4.70 0.66 18.10
CA PHE A 293 -4.04 -0.41 18.83
C PHE A 293 -5.00 -1.58 19.08
N GLY A 294 -4.45 -2.76 19.20
CA GLY A 294 -5.24 -3.96 19.45
C GLY A 294 -4.50 -5.25 19.16
N PRO A 295 -5.18 -6.39 19.32
CA PRO A 295 -4.66 -7.69 18.93
C PRO A 295 -4.76 -7.89 17.41
N PHE A 296 -3.91 -8.80 16.93
CA PHE A 296 -3.99 -9.34 15.58
C PHE A 296 -3.62 -10.79 15.58
N PHE A 297 -4.04 -11.49 14.52
CA PHE A 297 -3.53 -12.80 14.16
C PHE A 297 -3.30 -12.88 12.65
N LYS A 298 -2.32 -13.71 12.24
CA LYS A 298 -2.03 -14.02 10.85
C LYS A 298 -1.88 -15.54 10.72
N TYR A 299 -2.44 -16.07 9.67
CA TYR A 299 -2.31 -17.46 9.29
C TYR A 299 -1.71 -17.57 7.90
N TYR A 300 -0.74 -18.48 7.74
CA TYR A 300 -0.12 -18.81 6.48
C TYR A 300 -0.22 -20.33 6.26
N ASN A 301 -0.37 -20.77 5.04
CA ASN A 301 -0.34 -22.19 4.72
C ASN A 301 1.07 -22.79 4.67
N ARG A 302 2.09 -22.01 4.99
CA ARG A 302 3.50 -22.41 5.15
C ARG A 302 4.08 -21.77 6.40
N GLU A 303 5.25 -22.20 6.83
CA GLU A 303 5.95 -21.56 7.94
C GLU A 303 6.26 -20.06 7.64
N PRO A 304 6.00 -19.16 8.59
CA PRO A 304 5.36 -19.39 9.89
C PRO A 304 3.86 -19.61 9.73
N ASP A 305 3.33 -20.77 10.16
CA ASP A 305 1.92 -21.17 9.99
C ASP A 305 0.95 -20.22 10.73
N PHE A 306 1.30 -19.79 11.93
CA PHE A 306 0.46 -18.94 12.75
C PHE A 306 1.27 -17.92 13.54
N ILE A 307 0.89 -16.63 13.41
CA ILE A 307 1.47 -15.50 14.16
C ILE A 307 0.32 -14.78 14.85
N TYR A 308 0.50 -14.45 16.12
CA TYR A 308 -0.43 -13.63 16.88
C TYR A 308 0.31 -12.58 17.69
N GLY A 309 -0.39 -11.53 18.07
CA GLY A 309 0.27 -10.47 18.85
C GLY A 309 -0.58 -9.22 19.01
N GLY A 310 0.11 -8.14 19.29
CA GLY A 310 -0.47 -6.81 19.46
C GLY A 310 0.19 -5.79 18.55
N TYR A 311 -0.55 -4.76 18.19
CA TYR A 311 -0.05 -3.66 17.38
C TYR A 311 -0.41 -2.30 17.98
N LEU A 312 0.43 -1.33 17.68
CA LEU A 312 0.19 0.09 17.84
C LEU A 312 0.55 0.78 16.53
N LEU A 313 -0.35 1.57 15.99
CA LEU A 313 -0.18 2.31 14.74
C LEU A 313 -0.54 3.77 14.95
N PHE A 314 0.30 4.66 14.48
CA PHE A 314 0.05 6.09 14.36
C PHE A 314 0.12 6.51 12.89
N ASP A 315 -0.92 7.16 12.39
CA ASP A 315 -0.97 7.76 11.07
C ASP A 315 -1.15 9.27 11.20
N HIS A 316 -0.39 10.01 10.43
CA HIS A 316 -0.52 11.45 10.25
C HIS A 316 -0.52 11.78 8.77
N ALA A 317 -1.55 12.46 8.32
CA ALA A 317 -1.64 12.99 6.97
C ALA A 317 -1.88 14.49 7.03
N LYS A 318 -1.19 15.25 6.18
CA LYS A 318 -1.32 16.70 6.14
C LYS A 318 -1.57 17.18 4.72
N TYR A 319 -2.71 17.82 4.54
CA TYR A 319 -3.00 18.61 3.36
C TYR A 319 -2.24 19.94 3.44
N CYS A 320 -1.10 20.04 2.74
CA CYS A 320 -0.28 21.25 2.80
C CYS A 320 -0.80 22.33 1.84
N THR A 321 -1.04 21.97 0.58
CA THR A 321 -1.60 22.84 -0.47
C THR A 321 -2.39 21.99 -1.48
N ALA A 322 -3.05 22.64 -2.45
CA ALA A 322 -3.68 21.95 -3.58
C ALA A 322 -2.71 21.02 -4.33
N ARG A 323 -1.40 21.32 -4.31
CA ARG A 323 -0.36 20.53 -5.00
C ARG A 323 0.44 19.59 -4.10
N TRP A 324 0.42 19.77 -2.77
CA TRP A 324 1.27 19.01 -1.86
C TRP A 324 0.48 18.34 -0.75
N ASN A 325 0.78 17.10 -0.49
CA ASN A 325 0.35 16.35 0.68
C ASN A 325 1.56 15.65 1.32
N ARG A 326 1.55 15.53 2.65
CA ARG A 326 2.55 14.78 3.42
C ARG A 326 1.87 13.69 4.19
N ASN A 327 2.45 12.50 4.18
CA ASN A 327 2.00 11.37 4.97
C ASN A 327 3.14 10.88 5.85
N PHE A 328 2.82 10.56 7.08
CA PHE A 328 3.70 9.92 8.03
C PHE A 328 2.96 8.78 8.69
N SER A 329 3.62 7.65 8.88
CA SER A 329 3.07 6.50 9.61
C SER A 329 4.16 5.92 10.50
N ALA A 330 3.80 5.55 11.72
CA ALA A 330 4.67 4.85 12.66
C ALA A 330 3.90 3.70 13.28
N GLY A 331 4.44 2.49 13.21
CA GLY A 331 3.82 1.28 13.74
C GLY A 331 4.82 0.44 14.53
N ILE A 332 4.31 -0.26 15.54
CA ILE A 332 5.03 -1.31 16.27
C ILE A 332 4.12 -2.52 16.36
N ASN A 333 4.67 -3.70 16.06
CA ASN A 333 4.00 -4.97 16.19
C ASN A 333 4.84 -5.91 17.05
N TYR A 334 4.21 -6.55 18.03
CA TYR A 334 4.77 -7.72 18.70
C TYR A 334 4.19 -8.96 18.03
N ASN A 335 5.03 -9.76 17.44
CA ASN A 335 4.71 -10.98 16.72
C ASN A 335 5.17 -12.18 17.54
N ALA A 336 4.25 -12.93 18.13
CA ALA A 336 4.53 -14.20 18.77
C ALA A 336 4.43 -15.32 17.74
N TYR A 337 5.43 -16.14 17.66
CA TYR A 337 5.56 -17.27 16.75
C TYR A 337 6.23 -18.45 17.44
N LYS A 338 5.94 -19.68 17.02
CA LYS A 338 6.40 -20.91 17.69
C LYS A 338 7.91 -21.02 17.94
N LYS A 339 8.72 -20.49 17.00
CA LYS A 339 10.17 -20.62 17.05
C LYS A 339 10.86 -19.38 17.59
N GLN A 340 10.29 -18.21 17.38
CA GLN A 340 10.96 -16.94 17.71
C GLN A 340 9.95 -15.80 17.74
N ASP A 341 9.97 -14.99 18.81
CA ASP A 341 9.16 -13.78 18.90
C ASP A 341 9.92 -12.60 18.28
N TRP A 342 9.18 -11.69 17.64
CA TRP A 342 9.72 -10.50 17.03
C TRP A 342 9.00 -9.23 17.46
N ILE A 343 9.75 -8.18 17.73
CA ILE A 343 9.24 -6.81 17.70
C ILE A 343 9.63 -6.20 16.37
N LEU A 344 8.65 -5.83 15.58
CA LEU A 344 8.82 -5.16 14.29
C LEU A 344 8.27 -3.74 14.41
N ALA A 345 9.05 -2.74 14.00
CA ALA A 345 8.54 -1.39 13.83
C ALA A 345 8.57 -1.01 12.34
N GLU A 346 7.68 -0.11 11.96
CA GLU A 346 7.66 0.50 10.63
C GLU A 346 7.49 1.99 10.79
N LEU A 347 8.40 2.77 10.18
CA LEU A 347 8.32 4.21 10.09
C LEU A 347 8.29 4.59 8.62
N SER A 348 7.27 5.34 8.20
CA SER A 348 7.11 5.75 6.80
C SER A 348 6.92 7.25 6.71
N ILE A 349 7.66 7.89 5.81
CA ILE A 349 7.48 9.29 5.43
C ILE A 349 7.29 9.36 3.93
N GLY A 350 6.25 10.04 3.50
CA GLY A 350 5.94 10.20 2.09
C GLY A 350 5.38 11.59 1.76
N TRP A 351 5.64 12.01 0.54
CA TRP A 351 5.11 13.22 -0.06
C TRP A 351 4.41 12.87 -1.35
N SER A 352 3.31 13.58 -1.61
CA SER A 352 2.60 13.52 -2.89
C SER A 352 2.59 14.90 -3.51
N TYR A 353 3.04 14.99 -4.75
CA TYR A 353 3.01 16.20 -5.55
C TYR A 353 2.05 16.06 -6.72
N PHE A 354 1.12 16.99 -6.86
CA PHE A 354 0.08 16.98 -7.88
C PHE A 354 0.44 17.98 -8.98
N LEU A 355 0.84 17.45 -10.13
CA LEU A 355 1.16 18.26 -11.31
C LEU A 355 -0.11 18.92 -11.85
N LYS A 356 -1.19 18.16 -11.96
CA LYS A 356 -2.53 18.57 -12.39
C LYS A 356 -3.57 17.76 -11.61
N LEU A 357 -4.86 18.05 -11.80
CA LEU A 357 -5.95 17.25 -11.21
C LEU A 357 -5.88 15.74 -11.56
N ARG A 358 -5.21 15.37 -12.62
CA ARG A 358 -5.10 14.01 -13.16
C ARG A 358 -3.74 13.33 -13.00
N SER A 359 -2.75 14.01 -12.42
CA SER A 359 -1.40 13.48 -12.36
C SER A 359 -0.77 13.73 -11.00
N GLN A 360 -0.27 12.66 -10.39
CA GLN A 360 0.32 12.64 -9.06
C GLN A 360 1.68 11.96 -9.10
N PHE A 361 2.63 12.53 -8.38
CA PHE A 361 3.94 11.97 -8.15
C PHE A 361 4.10 11.73 -6.65
N ASP A 362 4.38 10.49 -6.26
CA ASP A 362 4.58 10.08 -4.87
C ASP A 362 6.04 9.69 -4.66
N PHE A 363 6.62 10.10 -3.53
CA PHE A 363 7.95 9.66 -3.15
C PHE A 363 8.11 9.64 -1.63
N GLY A 364 8.99 8.81 -1.16
CA GLY A 364 9.23 8.67 0.27
C GLY A 364 10.14 7.52 0.59
N PHE A 365 10.19 7.18 1.86
CA PHE A 365 10.90 6.01 2.34
C PHE A 365 10.18 5.38 3.53
N LYS A 366 10.44 4.08 3.73
CA LYS A 366 10.07 3.34 4.92
C LYS A 366 11.34 2.83 5.60
N TYR A 367 11.35 2.88 6.91
CA TYR A 367 12.34 2.26 7.76
C TYR A 367 11.68 1.16 8.57
N VAL A 368 12.21 -0.05 8.49
CA VAL A 368 11.61 -1.26 9.07
C VAL A 368 12.64 -1.94 9.97
N PRO A 369 12.83 -1.48 11.22
CA PRO A 369 13.65 -2.18 12.18
C PRO A 369 12.94 -3.38 12.78
N GLY A 370 13.68 -4.47 13.01
CA GLY A 370 13.20 -5.68 13.66
C GLY A 370 14.17 -6.21 14.72
N ILE A 371 13.63 -6.72 15.82
CA ILE A 371 14.39 -7.35 16.89
C ILE A 371 13.78 -8.71 17.21
N ALA A 372 14.55 -9.77 17.12
CA ALA A 372 14.21 -11.08 17.64
C ALA A 372 14.41 -11.12 19.17
N ILE A 373 13.43 -11.65 19.92
CA ILE A 373 13.44 -11.57 21.39
C ILE A 373 13.66 -12.95 22.04
N ASN A 374 12.93 -13.94 21.60
CA ASN A 374 12.96 -15.30 22.17
C ASN A 374 13.21 -16.29 21.03
N GLY A 375 14.38 -16.93 20.98
CA GLY A 375 14.71 -17.91 19.96
C GLY A 375 16.13 -18.44 20.08
N SER A 376 16.46 -19.42 19.28
CA SER A 376 17.83 -19.97 19.20
C SER A 376 18.62 -19.16 18.19
N GLY A 377 19.56 -18.32 18.63
CA GLY A 377 20.47 -17.57 17.74
C GLY A 377 20.64 -16.12 18.13
N ASN A 378 20.57 -15.20 17.18
CA ASN A 378 20.89 -13.78 17.33
C ASN A 378 19.81 -12.97 18.10
N ASP A 379 19.45 -13.43 19.29
CA ASP A 379 18.46 -12.75 20.13
C ASP A 379 18.96 -11.36 20.56
N GLY A 380 18.16 -10.35 20.30
CA GLY A 380 18.38 -8.97 20.73
C GLY A 380 19.25 -8.16 19.77
N GLU A 381 19.62 -8.66 18.62
CA GLU A 381 20.22 -7.87 17.54
C GLU A 381 19.14 -7.06 16.83
N LEU A 382 19.46 -5.78 16.56
CA LEU A 382 18.61 -4.89 15.79
C LEU A 382 18.95 -5.07 14.31
N ASN A 383 18.00 -5.54 13.55
CA ASN A 383 18.08 -5.66 12.11
C ASN A 383 17.38 -4.49 11.44
N ASN A 384 18.00 -3.85 10.47
CA ASN A 384 17.50 -2.65 9.83
C ASN A 384 17.06 -2.93 8.39
N GLY A 385 15.91 -2.39 8.00
CA GLY A 385 15.43 -2.40 6.64
C GLY A 385 15.03 -1.00 6.17
N PHE A 386 15.37 -0.65 4.93
CA PHE A 386 15.02 0.61 4.28
C PHE A 386 14.35 0.35 2.94
N ILE A 387 13.28 1.10 2.64
CA ILE A 387 12.55 0.99 1.38
C ILE A 387 12.28 2.40 0.84
N PRO A 388 13.22 3.02 0.12
CA PRO A 388 12.91 4.19 -0.69
C PRO A 388 11.95 3.80 -1.82
N TYR A 389 11.02 4.69 -2.12
CA TYR A 389 10.06 4.48 -3.20
C TYR A 389 9.74 5.75 -3.94
N VAL A 390 9.36 5.58 -5.21
CA VAL A 390 8.80 6.60 -6.06
C VAL A 390 7.64 6.01 -6.86
N GLY A 391 6.59 6.80 -7.06
CA GLY A 391 5.42 6.44 -7.82
C GLY A 391 4.96 7.58 -8.72
N TYR A 392 4.41 7.24 -9.87
CA TYR A 392 3.75 8.17 -10.76
C TYR A 392 2.40 7.61 -11.17
N PHE A 393 1.35 8.37 -10.89
CA PHE A 393 0.00 8.07 -11.29
C PHE A 393 -0.50 9.13 -12.26
N THR A 394 -1.13 8.74 -13.35
CA THR A 394 -1.82 9.66 -14.25
C THR A 394 -3.07 9.06 -14.83
N GLN A 395 -4.08 9.89 -14.98
CA GLN A 395 -5.29 9.59 -15.71
C GLN A 395 -5.18 10.17 -17.12
N ILE A 396 -5.14 9.28 -18.12
CA ILE A 396 -5.00 9.67 -19.53
C ILE A 396 -6.31 10.29 -20.05
N ASN A 397 -7.43 9.67 -19.68
CA ASN A 397 -8.79 10.12 -19.99
C ASN A 397 -9.75 9.70 -18.88
N SER A 398 -11.04 10.00 -19.00
CA SER A 398 -12.06 9.69 -17.97
C SER A 398 -12.11 8.21 -17.55
N LYS A 399 -11.55 7.30 -18.32
CA LYS A 399 -11.63 5.86 -18.07
C LYS A 399 -10.28 5.15 -17.99
N SER A 400 -9.20 5.73 -18.51
CA SER A 400 -7.90 5.06 -18.64
C SER A 400 -6.86 5.69 -17.73
N ARG A 401 -6.13 4.87 -17.01
CA ARG A 401 -5.14 5.25 -16.00
C ARG A 401 -3.84 4.49 -16.16
N VAL A 402 -2.75 5.10 -15.70
CA VAL A 402 -1.44 4.50 -15.60
C VAL A 402 -0.91 4.73 -14.18
N ASP A 403 -0.38 3.69 -13.57
CA ASP A 403 0.30 3.70 -12.28
C ASP A 403 1.67 3.03 -12.43
N ILE A 404 2.73 3.76 -12.12
CA ILE A 404 4.11 3.30 -12.19
C ILE A 404 4.71 3.39 -10.79
N LYS A 405 5.33 2.33 -10.32
CA LYS A 405 6.00 2.30 -9.01
C LYS A 405 7.37 1.68 -9.13
N LEU A 406 8.31 2.30 -8.45
CA LEU A 406 9.67 1.81 -8.24
C LEU A 406 9.95 1.86 -6.74
N SER A 407 10.47 0.78 -6.19
CA SER A 407 11.00 0.72 -4.82
C SER A 407 12.28 -0.10 -4.79
N CYS A 408 13.09 0.10 -3.76
CA CYS A 408 14.27 -0.70 -3.52
C CYS A 408 14.29 -1.12 -2.06
N ARG A 409 14.27 -2.41 -1.82
CA ARG A 409 14.42 -2.96 -0.47
C ARG A 409 15.90 -3.11 -0.15
N ILE A 410 16.33 -2.57 0.98
CA ILE A 410 17.70 -2.66 1.50
C ILE A 410 17.60 -3.19 2.92
N SER A 411 18.16 -4.36 3.20
CA SER A 411 18.09 -4.99 4.52
C SER A 411 19.46 -5.51 4.93
N GLU A 412 19.77 -5.39 6.21
CA GLU A 412 20.97 -5.99 6.84
C GLU A 412 20.75 -7.49 7.11
N ASP A 413 19.51 -7.91 7.33
CA ASP A 413 19.16 -9.31 7.54
C ASP A 413 18.03 -9.70 6.56
N GLU A 414 18.31 -10.68 5.73
CA GLU A 414 17.38 -11.21 4.75
C GLU A 414 16.17 -11.94 5.38
N LYS A 415 16.29 -12.37 6.66
CA LYS A 415 15.14 -12.90 7.42
C LYS A 415 14.13 -11.81 7.76
N LEU A 416 14.58 -10.56 7.91
CA LEU A 416 13.71 -9.42 8.10
C LEU A 416 13.02 -9.05 6.80
N MET A 417 13.81 -8.90 5.73
CA MET A 417 13.32 -8.45 4.43
C MET A 417 14.34 -8.77 3.34
N LEU A 418 13.91 -9.37 2.24
CA LEU A 418 14.76 -9.58 1.07
C LEU A 418 15.13 -8.25 0.42
N SER A 419 16.43 -8.04 0.20
CA SER A 419 16.94 -6.88 -0.54
C SER A 419 16.71 -7.03 -2.05
N GLY A 420 16.45 -5.92 -2.73
CA GLY A 420 16.34 -5.90 -4.18
C GLY A 420 15.42 -4.80 -4.70
N PRO A 421 15.55 -4.44 -5.97
CA PRO A 421 14.64 -3.52 -6.63
C PRO A 421 13.30 -4.18 -6.95
N GLU A 422 12.23 -3.40 -6.86
CA GLU A 422 10.90 -3.75 -7.31
C GLU A 422 10.38 -2.70 -8.27
N PHE A 423 9.85 -3.12 -9.40
CA PHE A 423 9.27 -2.24 -10.40
C PHE A 423 7.89 -2.76 -10.81
N SER A 424 6.93 -1.87 -10.90
CA SER A 424 5.61 -2.22 -11.43
C SER A 424 5.02 -1.13 -12.30
N VAL A 425 4.27 -1.54 -13.30
CA VAL A 425 3.49 -0.68 -14.18
C VAL A 425 2.11 -1.29 -14.32
N SER A 426 1.08 -0.50 -14.06
CA SER A 426 -0.32 -0.87 -14.34
C SER A 426 -0.92 0.09 -15.35
N VAL A 427 -1.53 -0.45 -16.37
CA VAL A 427 -2.36 0.29 -17.34
C VAL A 427 -3.75 -0.30 -17.28
N TYR A 428 -4.73 0.49 -16.85
CA TYR A 428 -6.06 -0.03 -16.58
C TYR A 428 -7.16 0.94 -16.98
N ARG A 429 -8.33 0.37 -17.18
CA ARG A 429 -9.57 1.08 -17.48
C ARG A 429 -10.50 0.96 -16.29
N SER A 430 -11.05 2.10 -15.90
CA SER A 430 -11.92 2.23 -14.73
C SER A 430 -13.36 2.45 -15.11
N ARG A 431 -14.26 1.90 -14.29
CA ARG A 431 -15.69 2.19 -14.28
C ARG A 431 -16.09 2.53 -12.85
N TYR A 432 -16.76 3.64 -12.65
CA TYR A 432 -17.25 4.12 -11.35
C TYR A 432 -18.75 4.33 -11.36
#